data_f0f5de967c74aaa1de6d1f1efefd9ded
#
_entry.id   f0f5de967c74aaa1de6d1f1efefd9ded
#
_cell.length_a   1.000
_cell.length_b   1.000
_cell.length_c   1.000
_cell.angle_alpha   90.00
_cell.angle_beta   90.00
_cell.angle_gamma   90.00
#
_symmetry.space_group_name_H-M   'P 1'
#
loop_
_entity.id
_entity.type
_entity.pdbx_description
1 polymer ?
#
loop_
_entity_poly.entity_id
_entity_poly.type
_entity_poly.pdbx_seq_one_letter_code
_entity_poly.pdbx_strand_id
1 'polypeptide(L)'
;MIKAYITNLGKYVGGELCGEYLCLPAEKTDVQELLARIGVDGVVYEETFITDYETDIEGLCKYMGEYESIDELNYLAGLLSDLDKHDQEKFVAAIEYGEYTDSVKKLINLTHNLDNYDFIPDVEDRDDLGRYFVDEMGMLEVPENLQYYFDYEAYGRDVDLDINGVFSRDLGGYIYENNDRYTEHYNGRDDIPDVCKIFAYPDPPDKMPIKQQLEMFGKMITEPMKEKLTPALDERH
;
A
#
# COMPACT_ATOMS: atom_id res chain seq x y z
N MET A 1 2.05 1.96 7.59
CA MET A 1 0.57 1.94 7.75
C MET A 1 -0.09 2.38 6.46
N ILE A 2 -1.16 1.70 6.01
CA ILE A 2 -1.93 2.10 4.81
C ILE A 2 -3.27 2.68 5.26
N LYS A 3 -3.67 3.84 4.71
CA LYS A 3 -5.02 4.37 4.86
C LYS A 3 -5.65 4.48 3.47
N ALA A 4 -6.84 3.94 3.31
CA ALA A 4 -7.60 3.98 2.07
C ALA A 4 -8.89 4.78 2.28
N TYR A 5 -9.17 5.78 1.45
CA TYR A 5 -10.40 6.55 1.50
C TYR A 5 -11.50 5.81 0.75
N ILE A 6 -12.35 5.10 1.52
CA ILE A 6 -13.43 4.26 0.99
C ILE A 6 -14.64 5.15 0.69
N THR A 7 -15.09 5.17 -0.55
CA THR A 7 -16.18 6.01 -1.02
C THR A 7 -17.37 5.16 -1.48
N ASN A 8 -18.58 5.59 -1.14
CA ASN A 8 -19.82 4.99 -1.62
C ASN A 8 -20.03 5.33 -3.10
N LEU A 9 -19.90 4.34 -3.99
CA LEU A 9 -19.96 4.54 -5.43
C LEU A 9 -21.35 5.04 -5.89
N GLY A 10 -22.42 4.49 -5.35
CA GLY A 10 -23.77 4.89 -5.74
C GLY A 10 -24.09 6.34 -5.41
N LYS A 11 -23.67 6.83 -4.24
CA LYS A 11 -23.82 8.23 -3.85
C LYS A 11 -22.93 9.15 -4.69
N TYR A 12 -21.68 8.72 -4.96
CA TYR A 12 -20.74 9.45 -5.79
C TYR A 12 -21.28 9.68 -7.20
N VAL A 13 -21.85 8.66 -7.82
CA VAL A 13 -22.53 8.77 -9.13
C VAL A 13 -23.73 9.71 -9.06
N GLY A 14 -24.40 9.77 -7.90
CA GLY A 14 -25.49 10.73 -7.62
C GLY A 14 -25.02 12.16 -7.38
N GLY A 15 -23.69 12.42 -7.38
CA GLY A 15 -23.12 13.75 -7.13
C GLY A 15 -22.88 14.07 -5.65
N GLU A 16 -22.96 13.09 -4.77
CA GLU A 16 -22.69 13.23 -3.33
C GLU A 16 -21.40 12.50 -2.97
N LEU A 17 -20.37 13.23 -2.56
CA LEU A 17 -19.13 12.63 -2.05
C LEU A 17 -19.35 12.17 -0.61
N CYS A 18 -19.45 10.86 -0.44
CA CYS A 18 -19.63 10.22 0.87
C CYS A 18 -18.59 9.12 1.03
N GLY A 19 -17.58 9.36 1.85
CA GLY A 19 -16.47 8.43 2.08
C GLY A 19 -15.75 8.75 3.38
N GLU A 20 -14.89 7.81 3.82
CA GLU A 20 -14.10 7.93 5.04
C GLU A 20 -12.81 7.10 4.93
N TYR A 21 -11.75 7.50 5.63
CA TYR A 21 -10.52 6.73 5.69
C TYR A 21 -10.65 5.47 6.55
N LEU A 22 -10.26 4.34 5.99
CA LEU A 22 -10.01 3.09 6.70
C LEU A 22 -8.50 2.96 6.94
N CYS A 23 -8.09 2.85 8.20
CA CYS A 23 -6.71 2.57 8.58
C CYS A 23 -6.47 1.06 8.57
N LEU A 24 -5.47 0.60 7.80
CA LEU A 24 -5.13 -0.82 7.67
C LEU A 24 -3.77 -1.13 8.33
N PRO A 25 -3.60 -2.30 8.97
CA PRO A 25 -4.59 -3.36 9.10
C PRO A 25 -5.73 -3.01 10.05
N ALA A 26 -6.94 -3.51 9.75
CA ALA A 26 -8.18 -3.25 10.45
C ALA A 26 -8.91 -4.55 10.80
N GLU A 27 -9.93 -4.44 11.63
CA GLU A 27 -10.82 -5.56 11.94
C GLU A 27 -12.11 -5.47 11.11
N LYS A 28 -12.83 -6.59 11.02
CA LYS A 28 -14.13 -6.67 10.33
C LYS A 28 -15.14 -5.65 10.86
N THR A 29 -15.14 -5.41 12.16
CA THR A 29 -16.01 -4.43 12.83
C THR A 29 -15.74 -3.01 12.37
N ASP A 30 -14.47 -2.65 12.15
CA ASP A 30 -14.09 -1.32 11.68
C ASP A 30 -14.65 -1.06 10.29
N VAL A 31 -14.57 -2.07 9.39
CA VAL A 31 -15.14 -2.00 8.05
C VAL A 31 -16.65 -1.87 8.09
N GLN A 32 -17.35 -2.69 8.89
CA GLN A 32 -18.80 -2.63 9.02
C GLN A 32 -19.28 -1.27 9.53
N GLU A 33 -18.60 -0.72 10.54
CA GLU A 33 -18.94 0.61 11.08
C GLU A 33 -18.67 1.72 10.06
N LEU A 34 -17.56 1.65 9.33
CA LEU A 34 -17.24 2.62 8.29
C LEU A 34 -18.29 2.56 7.17
N LEU A 35 -18.62 1.38 6.66
CA LEU A 35 -19.62 1.20 5.61
C LEU A 35 -21.00 1.73 6.04
N ALA A 36 -21.38 1.49 7.30
CA ALA A 36 -22.63 2.05 7.86
C ALA A 36 -22.60 3.59 7.87
N ARG A 37 -21.49 4.22 8.27
CA ARG A 37 -21.35 5.70 8.30
C ARG A 37 -21.42 6.33 6.91
N ILE A 38 -20.81 5.70 5.88
CA ILE A 38 -20.86 6.19 4.51
C ILE A 38 -22.14 5.76 3.75
N GLY A 39 -23.00 4.96 4.42
CA GLY A 39 -24.30 4.55 3.89
C GLY A 39 -24.23 3.43 2.85
N VAL A 40 -23.24 2.55 2.93
CA VAL A 40 -23.16 1.30 2.16
C VAL A 40 -23.79 0.21 3.04
N ASP A 41 -24.91 -0.36 2.59
CA ASP A 41 -25.72 -1.29 3.37
C ASP A 41 -25.81 -2.71 2.76
N GLY A 42 -25.26 -2.89 1.57
CA GLY A 42 -25.31 -4.17 0.84
C GLY A 42 -26.67 -4.48 0.22
N VAL A 43 -27.60 -3.50 0.16
CA VAL A 43 -28.97 -3.67 -0.38
C VAL A 43 -29.31 -2.56 -1.37
N VAL A 44 -29.19 -1.29 -0.96
CA VAL A 44 -29.45 -0.11 -1.80
C VAL A 44 -28.14 0.41 -2.38
N TYR A 45 -27.12 0.44 -1.56
CA TYR A 45 -25.76 0.80 -1.92
C TYR A 45 -24.82 -0.36 -1.57
N GLU A 46 -24.34 -1.05 -2.62
CA GLU A 46 -23.53 -2.26 -2.46
C GLU A 46 -22.05 -2.00 -2.79
N GLU A 47 -21.77 -1.02 -3.64
CA GLU A 47 -20.43 -0.85 -4.22
C GLU A 47 -19.66 0.29 -3.56
N THR A 48 -18.38 0.01 -3.36
CA THR A 48 -17.39 0.98 -2.90
C THR A 48 -16.24 1.07 -3.88
N PHE A 49 -15.55 2.20 -3.88
CA PHE A 49 -14.27 2.36 -4.54
C PHE A 49 -13.36 3.25 -3.69
N ILE A 50 -12.09 3.26 -4.00
CA ILE A 50 -11.08 3.98 -3.23
C ILE A 50 -10.68 5.22 -4.01
N THR A 51 -10.84 6.39 -3.41
CA THR A 51 -10.57 7.67 -4.09
C THR A 51 -9.24 8.29 -3.67
N ASP A 52 -8.66 7.83 -2.56
CA ASP A 52 -7.38 8.34 -2.07
C ASP A 52 -6.67 7.30 -1.19
N TYR A 53 -5.34 7.39 -1.14
CA TYR A 53 -4.48 6.60 -0.28
C TYR A 53 -3.48 7.48 0.45
N GLU A 54 -3.29 7.20 1.73
CA GLU A 54 -2.17 7.72 2.52
C GLU A 54 -1.33 6.56 3.06
N THR A 55 -0.02 6.68 3.00
CA THR A 55 0.92 5.70 3.56
C THR A 55 2.22 6.37 3.99
N ASP A 56 2.89 5.78 4.97
CA ASP A 56 4.24 6.11 5.40
C ASP A 56 5.33 5.40 4.58
N ILE A 57 4.95 4.57 3.60
CA ILE A 57 5.85 3.90 2.67
C ILE A 57 5.89 4.69 1.37
N GLU A 58 7.02 5.34 1.10
CA GLU A 58 7.19 6.17 -0.09
C GLU A 58 7.01 5.36 -1.38
N GLY A 59 6.34 5.95 -2.36
CA GLY A 59 6.09 5.31 -3.65
C GLY A 59 4.97 4.26 -3.69
N LEU A 60 4.53 3.70 -2.56
CA LEU A 60 3.55 2.60 -2.51
C LEU A 60 2.21 2.95 -3.14
N CYS A 61 1.70 4.17 -2.93
CA CYS A 61 0.39 4.60 -3.47
C CYS A 61 0.28 4.51 -5.00
N LYS A 62 1.41 4.57 -5.72
CA LYS A 62 1.43 4.50 -7.19
C LYS A 62 0.94 3.16 -7.74
N TYR A 63 0.99 2.12 -6.93
CA TYR A 63 0.71 0.74 -7.31
C TYR A 63 -0.64 0.22 -6.79
N MET A 64 -1.41 1.08 -6.14
CA MET A 64 -2.73 0.77 -5.62
C MET A 64 -3.80 1.48 -6.44
N GLY A 65 -4.77 0.74 -6.95
CA GLY A 65 -5.84 1.22 -7.82
C GLY A 65 -7.11 1.60 -7.07
N GLU A 66 -8.07 2.20 -7.79
CA GLU A 66 -9.35 2.64 -7.22
C GLU A 66 -10.28 1.47 -6.82
N TYR A 67 -10.09 0.27 -7.39
CA TYR A 67 -10.96 -0.89 -7.19
C TYR A 67 -10.25 -2.06 -6.51
N GLU A 68 -9.26 -1.76 -5.68
CA GLU A 68 -8.56 -2.80 -4.93
C GLU A 68 -9.47 -3.45 -3.88
N SER A 69 -9.20 -4.71 -3.60
CA SER A 69 -9.91 -5.45 -2.56
C SER A 69 -9.46 -4.97 -1.18
N ILE A 70 -10.41 -4.58 -0.33
CA ILE A 70 -10.12 -4.22 1.06
C ILE A 70 -9.44 -5.38 1.81
N ASP A 71 -9.81 -6.62 1.52
CA ASP A 71 -9.18 -7.80 2.12
C ASP A 71 -7.72 -7.98 1.67
N GLU A 72 -7.43 -7.75 0.36
CA GLU A 72 -6.04 -7.79 -0.14
C GLU A 72 -5.19 -6.67 0.44
N LEU A 73 -5.75 -5.45 0.52
CA LEU A 73 -5.06 -4.32 1.15
C LEU A 73 -4.82 -4.56 2.65
N ASN A 74 -5.77 -5.18 3.33
CA ASN A 74 -5.62 -5.54 4.75
C ASN A 74 -4.52 -6.58 4.94
N TYR A 75 -4.48 -7.59 4.07
CA TYR A 75 -3.43 -8.59 4.10
C TYR A 75 -2.05 -7.99 3.82
N LEU A 76 -1.93 -7.16 2.78
CA LEU A 76 -0.69 -6.44 2.49
C LEU A 76 -0.26 -5.57 3.67
N ALA A 77 -1.18 -4.80 4.26
CA ALA A 77 -0.87 -3.95 5.41
C ALA A 77 -0.40 -4.74 6.63
N GLY A 78 -0.98 -5.93 6.86
CA GLY A 78 -0.53 -6.87 7.88
C GLY A 78 0.90 -7.32 7.64
N LEU A 79 1.20 -7.83 6.44
CA LEU A 79 2.55 -8.27 6.05
C LEU A 79 3.59 -7.15 6.22
N LEU A 80 3.27 -5.92 5.76
CA LEU A 80 4.17 -4.78 5.90
C LEU A 80 4.40 -4.36 7.36
N SER A 81 3.41 -4.57 8.22
CA SER A 81 3.53 -4.27 9.66
C SER A 81 4.39 -5.28 10.40
N ASP A 82 4.49 -6.50 9.89
CA ASP A 82 5.29 -7.59 10.46
C ASP A 82 6.77 -7.53 10.04
N LEU A 83 7.11 -6.74 9.01
CA LEU A 83 8.49 -6.54 8.58
C LEU A 83 9.29 -5.80 9.65
N ASP A 84 10.51 -6.23 9.89
CA ASP A 84 11.45 -5.44 10.67
C ASP A 84 11.94 -4.21 9.89
N LYS A 85 12.73 -3.35 10.56
CA LYS A 85 13.19 -2.10 9.93
C LYS A 85 14.04 -2.34 8.68
N HIS A 86 14.90 -3.35 8.69
CA HIS A 86 15.77 -3.68 7.56
C HIS A 86 14.95 -4.17 6.36
N ASP A 87 13.99 -5.06 6.60
CA ASP A 87 13.10 -5.56 5.56
C ASP A 87 12.15 -4.48 5.02
N GLN A 88 11.72 -3.53 5.88
CA GLN A 88 10.96 -2.36 5.42
C GLN A 88 11.79 -1.47 4.47
N GLU A 89 13.05 -1.18 4.82
CA GLU A 89 13.96 -0.42 3.94
C GLU A 89 14.20 -1.19 2.64
N LYS A 90 14.43 -2.49 2.70
CA LYS A 90 14.58 -3.35 1.52
C LYS A 90 13.32 -3.37 0.65
N PHE A 91 12.13 -3.42 1.25
CA PHE A 91 10.85 -3.35 0.53
C PHE A 91 10.69 -2.01 -0.21
N VAL A 92 11.00 -0.88 0.43
CA VAL A 92 10.96 0.44 -0.22
C VAL A 92 11.94 0.49 -1.40
N ALA A 93 13.17 0.03 -1.21
CA ALA A 93 14.16 -0.02 -2.28
C ALA A 93 13.72 -0.95 -3.43
N ALA A 94 13.10 -2.10 -3.12
CA ALA A 94 12.57 -3.03 -4.13
C ALA A 94 11.39 -2.43 -4.92
N ILE A 95 10.59 -1.56 -4.32
CA ILE A 95 9.57 -0.78 -5.03
C ILE A 95 10.23 0.19 -6.03
N GLU A 96 11.33 0.84 -5.67
CA GLU A 96 12.08 1.71 -6.57
C GLU A 96 12.77 0.92 -7.69
N TYR A 97 13.26 -0.29 -7.40
CA TYR A 97 13.78 -1.22 -8.41
C TYR A 97 12.73 -1.51 -9.48
N GLY A 98 11.45 -1.63 -9.09
CA GLY A 98 10.30 -1.57 -9.98
C GLY A 98 9.85 -2.90 -10.58
N GLU A 99 10.49 -4.01 -10.25
CA GLU A 99 9.98 -5.33 -10.63
C GLU A 99 8.93 -5.84 -9.63
N TYR A 100 7.93 -6.57 -10.13
CA TYR A 100 6.85 -7.15 -9.31
C TYR A 100 6.08 -6.14 -8.44
N THR A 101 5.81 -4.93 -8.97
CA THR A 101 5.17 -3.84 -8.22
C THR A 101 3.85 -3.34 -8.80
N ASP A 102 3.42 -3.82 -9.96
CA ASP A 102 2.30 -3.27 -10.75
C ASP A 102 0.89 -3.62 -10.22
N SER A 103 0.77 -4.32 -9.12
CA SER A 103 -0.51 -4.68 -8.51
C SER A 103 -0.35 -5.07 -7.03
N VAL A 104 -1.45 -4.98 -6.26
CA VAL A 104 -1.48 -5.40 -4.84
C VAL A 104 -1.05 -6.87 -4.70
N LYS A 105 -1.48 -7.75 -5.63
CA LYS A 105 -1.02 -9.14 -5.69
C LYS A 105 0.51 -9.24 -5.76
N LYS A 106 1.14 -8.45 -6.62
CA LYS A 106 2.61 -8.48 -6.76
C LYS A 106 3.31 -7.88 -5.54
N LEU A 107 2.76 -6.82 -4.96
CA LEU A 107 3.27 -6.26 -3.71
C LEU A 107 3.21 -7.28 -2.55
N ILE A 108 2.13 -8.05 -2.44
CA ILE A 108 2.04 -9.16 -1.47
C ILE A 108 3.14 -10.20 -1.74
N ASN A 109 3.33 -10.60 -3.00
CA ASN A 109 4.40 -11.55 -3.34
C ASN A 109 5.79 -10.96 -3.09
N LEU A 110 5.98 -9.66 -3.31
CA LEU A 110 7.25 -8.98 -3.03
C LEU A 110 7.64 -9.08 -1.55
N THR A 111 6.69 -8.93 -0.61
CA THR A 111 6.97 -9.10 0.82
C THR A 111 7.48 -10.51 1.18
N HIS A 112 7.10 -11.53 0.41
CA HIS A 112 7.56 -12.91 0.59
C HIS A 112 8.86 -13.25 -0.16
N ASN A 113 9.35 -12.35 -0.99
CA ASN A 113 10.52 -12.53 -1.83
C ASN A 113 11.62 -11.48 -1.55
N LEU A 114 11.59 -10.83 -0.39
CA LEU A 114 12.61 -9.83 -0.05
C LEU A 114 14.02 -10.43 0.05
N ASP A 115 14.13 -11.73 0.33
CA ASP A 115 15.41 -12.44 0.32
C ASP A 115 16.05 -12.52 -1.07
N ASN A 116 15.28 -12.28 -2.15
CA ASN A 116 15.80 -12.24 -3.52
C ASN A 116 16.54 -10.93 -3.83
N TYR A 117 16.49 -9.96 -2.93
CA TYR A 117 17.13 -8.67 -3.08
C TYR A 117 18.20 -8.45 -2.04
N ASP A 118 19.31 -7.88 -2.47
CA ASP A 118 20.33 -7.35 -1.58
C ASP A 118 20.29 -5.82 -1.61
N PHE A 119 20.14 -5.22 -0.44
CA PHE A 119 20.18 -3.77 -0.27
C PHE A 119 21.43 -3.36 0.50
N ILE A 120 22.24 -2.49 -0.13
CA ILE A 120 23.49 -1.97 0.41
C ILE A 120 23.22 -0.52 0.84
N PRO A 121 23.10 -0.21 2.12
CA PRO A 121 22.90 1.16 2.60
C PRO A 121 24.17 2.00 2.39
N ASP A 122 24.00 3.32 2.37
CA ASP A 122 25.09 4.31 2.26
C ASP A 122 25.92 4.20 0.96
N VAL A 123 25.38 3.59 -0.10
CA VAL A 123 25.98 3.50 -1.44
C VAL A 123 25.14 4.35 -2.39
N GLU A 124 25.56 5.60 -2.59
CA GLU A 124 24.78 6.59 -3.34
C GLU A 124 25.22 6.73 -4.80
N ASP A 125 26.44 6.32 -5.11
CA ASP A 125 27.00 6.42 -6.45
C ASP A 125 27.94 5.25 -6.81
N ARG A 126 28.51 5.30 -7.99
CA ARG A 126 29.40 4.25 -8.50
C ARG A 126 30.76 4.19 -7.80
N ASP A 127 31.27 5.31 -7.26
CA ASP A 127 32.50 5.29 -6.48
C ASP A 127 32.28 4.53 -5.16
N ASP A 128 31.14 4.81 -4.48
CA ASP A 128 30.74 4.10 -3.27
C ASP A 128 30.52 2.61 -3.56
N LEU A 129 29.82 2.28 -4.66
CA LEU A 129 29.60 0.91 -5.07
C LEU A 129 30.92 0.16 -5.32
N GLY A 130 31.85 0.80 -6.01
CA GLY A 130 33.18 0.25 -6.25
C GLY A 130 33.95 0.01 -4.96
N ARG A 131 33.92 0.95 -4.01
CA ARG A 131 34.53 0.80 -2.69
C ARG A 131 33.92 -0.35 -1.90
N TYR A 132 32.60 -0.43 -1.86
CA TYR A 132 31.90 -1.52 -1.17
C TYR A 132 32.37 -2.89 -1.69
N PHE A 133 32.37 -3.11 -3.01
CA PHE A 133 32.77 -4.41 -3.56
C PHE A 133 34.27 -4.72 -3.44
N VAL A 134 35.13 -3.70 -3.49
CA VAL A 134 36.59 -3.90 -3.33
C VAL A 134 36.98 -4.01 -1.85
N ASP A 135 36.59 -3.00 -1.04
CA ASP A 135 37.12 -2.84 0.31
C ASP A 135 36.37 -3.67 1.35
N GLU A 136 35.02 -3.79 1.21
CA GLU A 136 34.19 -4.53 2.18
C GLU A 136 33.95 -5.98 1.75
N MET A 137 33.58 -6.22 0.48
CA MET A 137 33.34 -7.55 -0.04
C MET A 137 34.61 -8.27 -0.45
N GLY A 138 35.72 -7.57 -0.62
CA GLY A 138 37.02 -8.17 -0.99
C GLY A 138 37.01 -8.83 -2.37
N MET A 139 36.17 -8.37 -3.28
CA MET A 139 36.06 -8.95 -4.63
C MET A 139 37.30 -8.74 -5.48
N LEU A 140 38.09 -7.73 -5.14
CA LEU A 140 39.39 -7.43 -5.78
C LEU A 140 40.38 -7.02 -4.71
N GLU A 141 41.56 -7.66 -4.72
CA GLU A 141 42.68 -7.34 -3.81
C GLU A 141 43.52 -6.19 -4.38
N VAL A 142 43.33 -4.99 -3.85
CA VAL A 142 44.10 -3.80 -4.23
C VAL A 142 45.21 -3.57 -3.19
N PRO A 143 46.51 -3.65 -3.55
CA PRO A 143 47.60 -3.38 -2.62
C PRO A 143 47.48 -1.97 -2.03
N GLU A 144 47.74 -1.81 -0.73
CA GLU A 144 47.60 -0.58 0.02
C GLU A 144 48.27 0.64 -0.63
N ASN A 145 49.47 0.40 -1.20
CA ASN A 145 50.23 1.44 -1.90
C ASN A 145 49.66 1.83 -3.26
N LEU A 146 48.65 1.12 -3.79
CA LEU A 146 47.97 1.41 -5.06
C LEU A 146 46.54 1.89 -4.88
N GLN A 147 45.95 1.83 -3.67
CA GLN A 147 44.59 2.24 -3.43
C GLN A 147 44.32 3.69 -3.86
N TYR A 148 45.27 4.60 -3.66
CA TYR A 148 45.16 6.00 -4.09
C TYR A 148 45.08 6.21 -5.61
N TYR A 149 45.49 5.21 -6.38
CA TYR A 149 45.51 5.25 -7.85
C TYR A 149 44.44 4.37 -8.47
N PHE A 150 43.67 3.65 -7.63
CA PHE A 150 42.63 2.77 -8.11
C PHE A 150 41.37 3.58 -8.43
N ASP A 151 40.78 3.35 -9.60
CA ASP A 151 39.57 4.02 -10.06
C ASP A 151 38.33 3.24 -9.61
N TYR A 152 37.87 3.54 -8.40
CA TYR A 152 36.68 2.89 -7.80
C TYR A 152 35.42 3.18 -8.60
N GLU A 153 35.27 4.40 -9.17
CA GLU A 153 34.12 4.75 -9.98
C GLU A 153 34.02 3.89 -11.25
N ALA A 154 35.16 3.68 -11.93
CA ALA A 154 35.21 2.83 -13.13
C ALA A 154 34.87 1.36 -12.77
N TYR A 155 35.39 0.85 -11.65
CA TYR A 155 35.09 -0.50 -11.18
C TYR A 155 33.63 -0.63 -10.78
N GLY A 156 33.10 0.32 -10.00
CA GLY A 156 31.69 0.32 -9.59
C GLY A 156 30.71 0.43 -10.76
N ARG A 157 31.09 1.18 -11.83
CA ARG A 157 30.30 1.19 -13.07
C ARG A 157 30.25 -0.18 -13.73
N ASP A 158 31.37 -0.90 -13.77
CA ASP A 158 31.41 -2.23 -14.37
C ASP A 158 30.57 -3.23 -13.52
N VAL A 159 30.65 -3.13 -12.18
CA VAL A 159 29.78 -3.90 -11.25
C VAL A 159 28.31 -3.57 -11.48
N ASP A 160 27.92 -2.28 -11.53
CA ASP A 160 26.54 -1.83 -11.78
C ASP A 160 25.98 -2.40 -13.10
N LEU A 161 26.80 -2.47 -14.14
CA LEU A 161 26.41 -3.08 -15.42
C LEU A 161 26.23 -4.61 -15.34
N ASP A 162 27.04 -5.27 -14.51
CA ASP A 162 26.98 -6.74 -14.38
C ASP A 162 25.79 -7.19 -13.52
N ILE A 163 25.49 -6.49 -12.42
CA ILE A 163 24.41 -6.86 -11.49
C ILE A 163 23.08 -6.13 -11.76
N ASN A 164 23.11 -5.06 -12.58
CA ASN A 164 21.95 -4.31 -13.04
C ASN A 164 21.03 -3.85 -11.91
N GLY A 165 21.60 -3.25 -10.85
CA GLY A 165 20.85 -2.74 -9.71
C GLY A 165 20.37 -1.30 -9.90
N VAL A 166 19.83 -0.73 -8.85
CA VAL A 166 19.29 0.63 -8.82
C VAL A 166 19.78 1.37 -7.57
N PHE A 167 20.24 2.61 -7.72
CA PHE A 167 20.51 3.50 -6.61
C PHE A 167 19.17 4.04 -6.06
N SER A 168 18.85 3.67 -4.81
CA SER A 168 17.68 4.17 -4.12
C SER A 168 17.87 5.63 -3.73
N ARG A 169 17.01 6.51 -4.25
CA ARG A 169 17.05 7.94 -3.96
C ARG A 169 16.47 8.29 -2.62
N ASP A 170 15.47 7.51 -2.21
CA ASP A 170 14.69 7.78 -1.01
C ASP A 170 15.42 7.29 0.25
N LEU A 171 16.22 6.22 0.12
CA LEU A 171 16.93 5.60 1.24
C LEU A 171 18.45 5.87 1.26
N GLY A 172 19.03 6.32 0.14
CA GLY A 172 20.48 6.46 0.03
C GLY A 172 21.18 5.10 0.12
N GLY A 173 21.03 4.28 -0.92
CA GLY A 173 21.63 2.95 -0.98
C GLY A 173 21.53 2.35 -2.38
N TYR A 174 22.01 1.13 -2.54
CA TYR A 174 21.97 0.40 -3.81
C TYR A 174 21.26 -0.93 -3.62
N ILE A 175 20.29 -1.24 -4.49
CA ILE A 175 19.53 -2.49 -4.48
C ILE A 175 19.73 -3.24 -5.79
N TYR A 176 19.83 -4.56 -5.70
CA TYR A 176 19.89 -5.45 -6.85
C TYR A 176 19.26 -6.80 -6.54
N GLU A 177 18.82 -7.52 -7.58
CA GLU A 177 18.39 -8.91 -7.44
C GLU A 177 19.61 -9.82 -7.28
N ASN A 178 19.55 -10.71 -6.30
CA ASN A 178 20.52 -11.79 -6.16
C ASN A 178 20.16 -13.00 -7.03
N ASN A 179 20.84 -14.12 -6.85
CA ASN A 179 20.59 -15.30 -7.66
C ASN A 179 19.44 -16.19 -7.16
N ASP A 180 18.70 -15.76 -6.14
CA ASP A 180 17.59 -16.53 -5.62
C ASP A 180 16.39 -16.43 -6.56
N ARG A 181 15.61 -17.50 -6.60
CA ARG A 181 14.50 -17.59 -7.54
C ARG A 181 13.24 -17.01 -6.95
N TYR A 182 12.65 -16.03 -7.62
CA TYR A 182 11.31 -15.53 -7.31
C TYR A 182 10.27 -16.66 -7.28
N THR A 183 9.46 -16.67 -6.23
CA THR A 183 8.40 -17.66 -6.02
C THR A 183 7.07 -16.93 -5.81
N GLU A 184 6.04 -17.33 -6.55
CA GLU A 184 4.69 -16.80 -6.38
C GLU A 184 4.02 -17.52 -5.20
N HIS A 185 4.00 -16.88 -4.03
CA HIS A 185 3.41 -17.40 -2.78
C HIS A 185 1.92 -17.10 -2.67
N TYR A 186 1.48 -16.01 -3.28
CA TYR A 186 0.11 -15.52 -3.29
C TYR A 186 -0.43 -15.49 -4.72
N ASN A 187 -1.49 -16.25 -5.01
CA ASN A 187 -2.06 -16.35 -6.35
C ASN A 187 -3.34 -15.53 -6.53
N GLY A 188 -3.95 -15.07 -5.45
CA GLY A 188 -5.16 -14.25 -5.47
C GLY A 188 -6.00 -14.40 -4.20
N ARG A 189 -7.19 -13.83 -4.22
CA ARG A 189 -8.05 -13.63 -3.05
C ARG A 189 -8.40 -14.89 -2.27
N ASP A 190 -8.38 -16.06 -2.91
CA ASP A 190 -8.64 -17.34 -2.23
C ASP A 190 -7.52 -17.71 -1.23
N ASP A 191 -6.30 -17.21 -1.47
CA ASP A 191 -5.14 -17.45 -0.62
C ASP A 191 -5.07 -16.50 0.59
N ILE A 192 -5.96 -15.48 0.67
CA ILE A 192 -6.00 -14.57 1.82
C ILE A 192 -6.36 -15.36 3.07
N PRO A 193 -5.56 -15.26 4.16
CA PRO A 193 -5.89 -15.86 5.44
C PRO A 193 -7.26 -15.37 5.93
N ASP A 194 -8.07 -16.25 6.53
CA ASP A 194 -9.43 -15.90 6.96
C ASP A 194 -9.46 -14.74 7.97
N VAL A 195 -8.41 -14.58 8.76
CA VAL A 195 -8.26 -13.45 9.71
C VAL A 195 -8.08 -12.09 9.00
N CYS A 196 -7.61 -12.10 7.75
CA CYS A 196 -7.42 -10.89 6.94
C CYS A 196 -8.64 -10.57 6.06
N LYS A 197 -9.62 -11.48 5.98
CA LYS A 197 -10.89 -11.28 5.26
C LYS A 197 -11.85 -10.47 6.14
N ILE A 198 -11.78 -9.15 6.00
CA ILE A 198 -12.47 -8.19 6.85
C ILE A 198 -13.67 -7.52 6.18
N PHE A 199 -13.77 -7.60 4.84
CA PHE A 199 -14.88 -6.98 4.13
C PHE A 199 -16.21 -7.66 4.48
N ALA A 200 -17.10 -6.89 5.08
CA ALA A 200 -18.47 -7.32 5.33
C ALA A 200 -19.39 -6.11 5.43
N TYR A 201 -20.59 -6.25 4.89
CA TYR A 201 -21.61 -5.24 5.06
C TYR A 201 -22.03 -5.11 6.52
N PRO A 202 -22.57 -3.95 6.93
CA PRO A 202 -23.17 -3.78 8.25
C PRO A 202 -24.24 -4.83 8.51
N ASP A 203 -24.32 -5.29 9.75
CA ASP A 203 -25.42 -6.18 10.13
C ASP A 203 -26.76 -5.44 9.99
N PRO A 204 -27.80 -6.11 9.44
CA PRO A 204 -29.11 -5.50 9.33
C PRO A 204 -29.67 -5.17 10.73
N PRO A 205 -30.48 -4.10 10.85
CA PRO A 205 -30.93 -3.56 12.13
C PRO A 205 -31.60 -4.59 13.09
N ASP A 206 -32.21 -5.62 12.54
CA ASP A 206 -32.86 -6.71 13.29
C ASP A 206 -31.85 -7.65 13.98
N LYS A 207 -30.60 -7.67 13.55
CA LYS A 207 -29.50 -8.46 14.13
C LYS A 207 -28.59 -7.66 15.06
N MET A 208 -28.73 -6.34 15.08
CA MET A 208 -27.91 -5.48 15.94
C MET A 208 -28.38 -5.59 17.41
N PRO A 209 -27.44 -5.44 18.37
CA PRO A 209 -27.83 -5.27 19.78
C PRO A 209 -28.81 -4.10 19.97
N ILE A 210 -29.80 -4.25 20.82
CA ILE A 210 -30.85 -3.23 21.05
C ILE A 210 -30.30 -1.83 21.32
N LYS A 211 -29.16 -1.75 22.01
CA LYS A 211 -28.49 -0.48 22.28
C LYS A 211 -28.04 0.24 20.99
N GLN A 212 -27.46 -0.49 20.05
CA GLN A 212 -27.03 0.07 18.76
C GLN A 212 -28.22 0.43 17.87
N GLN A 213 -29.30 -0.38 17.91
CA GLN A 213 -30.56 -0.04 17.23
C GLN A 213 -31.14 1.29 17.74
N LEU A 214 -31.16 1.48 19.05
CA LEU A 214 -31.64 2.73 19.66
C LEU A 214 -30.77 3.95 19.32
N GLU A 215 -29.47 3.80 19.27
CA GLU A 215 -28.54 4.87 18.85
C GLU A 215 -28.73 5.25 17.37
N MET A 216 -28.92 4.27 16.49
CA MET A 216 -29.19 4.48 15.07
C MET A 216 -30.53 5.18 14.84
N PHE A 217 -31.60 4.71 15.48
CA PHE A 217 -32.93 5.36 15.43
C PHE A 217 -32.89 6.76 16.05
N GLY A 218 -32.13 6.96 17.12
CA GLY A 218 -31.95 8.28 17.74
C GLY A 218 -31.31 9.28 16.79
N LYS A 219 -30.29 8.88 15.99
CA LYS A 219 -29.67 9.72 14.98
C LYS A 219 -30.61 10.04 13.82
N MET A 220 -31.40 9.07 13.34
CA MET A 220 -32.39 9.29 12.27
C MET A 220 -33.47 10.31 12.64
N ILE A 221 -33.87 10.36 13.92
CA ILE A 221 -34.90 11.29 14.42
C ILE A 221 -34.33 12.71 14.63
N THR A 222 -33.02 12.84 14.88
CA THR A 222 -32.38 14.12 15.17
C THR A 222 -31.85 14.87 13.94
N GLU A 223 -31.75 14.21 12.77
CA GLU A 223 -31.46 14.91 11.53
C GLU A 223 -32.75 15.55 10.95
N PRO A 224 -32.86 16.89 10.91
CA PRO A 224 -34.01 17.53 10.31
C PRO A 224 -33.99 17.25 8.80
N MET A 225 -35.11 16.74 8.27
CA MET A 225 -35.34 16.69 6.83
C MET A 225 -35.06 18.07 6.24
N LYS A 226 -33.97 18.22 5.51
CA LYS A 226 -33.77 19.41 4.66
C LYS A 226 -34.81 19.32 3.54
N GLU A 227 -35.94 20.02 3.74
CA GLU A 227 -36.89 20.29 2.67
C GLU A 227 -36.13 20.84 1.45
N LYS A 228 -36.24 20.15 0.33
CA LYS A 228 -35.83 20.66 -0.96
C LYS A 228 -36.72 21.85 -1.28
N LEU A 229 -36.26 23.07 -0.99
CA LEU A 229 -36.82 24.27 -1.55
C LEU A 229 -36.48 24.28 -3.06
N THR A 230 -37.44 23.87 -3.85
CA THR A 230 -37.49 24.16 -5.28
C THR A 230 -37.66 25.70 -5.47
N PRO A 231 -36.78 26.37 -6.22
CA PRO A 231 -37.07 27.76 -6.60
C PRO A 231 -38.25 27.76 -7.56
N ALA A 232 -39.31 28.46 -7.19
CA ALA A 232 -40.43 28.77 -8.06
C ALA A 232 -39.90 29.62 -9.24
N LEU A 233 -40.11 29.13 -10.44
CA LEU A 233 -40.04 29.94 -11.65
C LEU A 233 -41.06 31.08 -11.57
N ASP A 234 -40.58 32.27 -11.42
CA ASP A 234 -41.39 33.48 -11.57
C ASP A 234 -41.46 33.83 -13.08
N GLU A 235 -42.58 33.43 -13.70
CA GLU A 235 -43.03 33.99 -14.95
C GLU A 235 -43.63 35.33 -14.64
N ARG A 236 -43.05 36.42 -15.12
CA ARG A 236 -43.79 37.58 -15.64
C ARG A 236 -42.89 38.69 -16.24
N HIS A 237 -43.20 38.97 -17.49
CA HIS A 237 -42.99 40.14 -18.34
C HIS A 237 -41.61 40.30 -18.98
#